data_1f1aff13a3e97d3f37fd2fce3c98c71a
#
_entry.id   1f1aff13a3e97d3f37fd2fce3c98c71a
#
_cell.length_a   1.000
_cell.length_b   1.000
_cell.length_c   1.000
_cell.angle_alpha   90.00
_cell.angle_beta   90.00
_cell.angle_gamma   90.00
#
_symmetry.space_group_name_H-M   'P 1'
#
loop_
_entity.id
_entity.type
_entity.pdbx_description
1 polymer ?
#
loop_
_entity_poly.entity_id
_entity_poly.type
_entity_poly.pdbx_seq_one_letter_code
_entity_poly.pdbx_strand_id
1 'polypeptide(L)'
;MRVVTTIPKAALAAAVCILIAASPLLAAKTPRIKFREEVRNFGKVKDGDVLKHEFVFQNIGDADLVIEKVRTSCGCAAALASDKTVAPGREGKIGVSFDVRSYAGKVVKYIYVDSNDPASPNKELQVAADVEVPPRARIELIPFNLDLGLLLEGDEIKGQFVISSVGELELKAECVHRDAKYYVKGKPVNFPIRVAAGKEVEVEFRIPAETRRGMIREYILVKSNDPVRSTVSIYLSGFLISREQLKDLFRRYKSILKD
;
A
#
# COMPACT_ATOMS: atom_id res chain seq x y z
N MET A 1 78.22 17.94 -64.06
CA MET A 1 78.07 18.09 -62.59
C MET A 1 76.61 17.86 -62.20
N ARG A 2 76.31 16.73 -61.63
CA ARG A 2 74.96 16.43 -61.12
C ARG A 2 74.96 16.79 -59.61
N VAL A 3 74.14 17.78 -59.19
CA VAL A 3 73.93 18.12 -57.79
C VAL A 3 72.84 17.22 -57.24
N VAL A 4 73.23 16.31 -56.33
CA VAL A 4 72.28 15.47 -55.62
C VAL A 4 71.90 16.20 -54.32
N THR A 5 70.68 16.73 -54.28
CA THR A 5 70.11 17.39 -53.08
C THR A 5 69.57 16.31 -52.19
N THR A 6 70.25 16.02 -51.09
CA THR A 6 69.82 15.11 -50.05
C THR A 6 68.85 15.85 -49.09
N ILE A 7 67.59 15.44 -49.07
CA ILE A 7 66.60 15.90 -48.11
C ILE A 7 66.91 15.26 -46.75
N PRO A 8 67.09 16.03 -45.67
CA PRO A 8 67.44 15.50 -44.37
C PRO A 8 66.23 14.68 -43.77
N LYS A 9 66.54 13.46 -43.33
CA LYS A 9 65.58 12.50 -42.76
C LYS A 9 64.74 13.07 -41.58
N ALA A 10 65.16 14.15 -40.92
CA ALA A 10 64.46 14.84 -39.85
C ALA A 10 63.20 15.59 -40.36
N ALA A 11 63.17 16.07 -41.62
CA ALA A 11 62.02 16.81 -42.17
C ALA A 11 60.84 15.87 -42.51
N LEU A 12 61.13 14.58 -42.83
CA LEU A 12 60.09 13.62 -43.12
C LEU A 12 59.36 13.08 -41.86
N ALA A 13 60.07 13.01 -40.72
CA ALA A 13 59.51 12.59 -39.45
C ALA A 13 58.54 13.64 -38.85
N ALA A 14 58.85 14.95 -39.01
CA ALA A 14 57.98 16.02 -38.55
C ALA A 14 56.65 16.14 -39.31
N ALA A 15 56.65 15.88 -40.61
CA ALA A 15 55.44 15.91 -41.45
C ALA A 15 54.47 14.75 -41.13
N VAL A 16 54.97 13.57 -40.74
CA VAL A 16 54.13 12.39 -40.34
C VAL A 16 53.49 12.62 -38.94
N CYS A 17 54.18 13.23 -38.01
CA CYS A 17 53.63 13.55 -36.67
C CYS A 17 52.52 14.61 -36.70
N ILE A 18 52.53 15.56 -37.63
CA ILE A 18 51.47 16.58 -37.76
C ILE A 18 50.20 16.04 -38.42
N LEU A 19 50.27 15.00 -39.24
CA LEU A 19 49.09 14.34 -39.84
C LEU A 19 48.32 13.46 -38.86
N ILE A 20 48.92 12.97 -37.77
CA ILE A 20 48.25 12.11 -36.77
C ILE A 20 47.47 12.97 -35.72
N ALA A 21 47.79 14.26 -35.56
CA ALA A 21 47.16 15.13 -34.59
C ALA A 21 45.81 15.75 -35.05
N ALA A 22 45.41 15.51 -36.32
CA ALA A 22 44.17 16.08 -36.87
C ALA A 22 43.08 15.03 -37.12
N SER A 23 43.03 13.97 -36.29
CA SER A 23 41.86 13.12 -36.28
C SER A 23 40.67 13.91 -35.67
N PRO A 24 39.62 14.24 -36.44
CA PRO A 24 38.44 14.82 -35.87
C PRO A 24 37.91 13.82 -34.83
N LEU A 25 37.92 14.23 -33.56
CA LEU A 25 37.24 13.53 -32.51
C LEU A 25 35.76 13.54 -32.91
N LEU A 26 35.28 12.52 -33.60
CA LEU A 26 33.84 12.34 -33.82
C LEU A 26 33.23 12.23 -32.45
N ALA A 27 32.69 13.31 -31.94
CA ALA A 27 31.90 13.28 -30.71
C ALA A 27 30.78 12.29 -30.95
N ALA A 28 30.77 11.22 -30.18
CA ALA A 28 29.68 10.23 -30.24
C ALA A 28 28.36 10.95 -29.95
N LYS A 29 27.41 10.76 -30.88
CA LYS A 29 26.06 11.30 -30.68
C LYS A 29 25.44 10.68 -29.44
N THR A 30 24.93 11.50 -28.54
CA THR A 30 24.38 11.09 -27.26
C THR A 30 22.99 11.65 -27.04
N PRO A 31 22.04 10.83 -26.57
CA PRO A 31 20.74 11.32 -26.12
C PRO A 31 20.87 12.07 -24.81
N ARG A 32 19.98 13.05 -24.58
CA ARG A 32 19.90 13.79 -23.31
C ARG A 32 18.48 14.12 -22.96
N ILE A 33 18.03 13.64 -21.79
CA ILE A 33 16.72 13.96 -21.24
C ILE A 33 16.74 15.22 -20.40
N LYS A 34 15.81 16.13 -20.66
CA LYS A 34 15.61 17.33 -19.82
C LYS A 34 14.13 17.52 -19.53
N PHE A 35 13.73 17.40 -18.28
CA PHE A 35 12.37 17.68 -17.84
C PHE A 35 12.13 19.18 -17.68
N ARG A 36 10.92 19.66 -17.97
CA ARG A 36 10.49 21.05 -17.71
C ARG A 36 10.33 21.29 -16.21
N GLU A 37 9.81 20.26 -15.52
CA GLU A 37 9.72 20.19 -14.05
C GLU A 37 9.99 18.74 -13.61
N GLU A 38 10.59 18.55 -12.45
CA GLU A 38 10.87 17.23 -11.87
C GLU A 38 10.04 16.99 -10.60
N VAL A 39 9.37 18.04 -10.09
CA VAL A 39 8.53 17.99 -8.88
C VAL A 39 7.18 18.61 -9.16
N ARG A 40 6.12 17.85 -8.89
CA ARG A 40 4.75 18.34 -8.91
C ARG A 40 4.14 18.31 -7.52
N ASN A 41 3.77 19.46 -6.98
CA ASN A 41 3.02 19.57 -5.75
C ASN A 41 1.56 19.92 -6.08
N PHE A 42 0.63 19.04 -5.67
CA PHE A 42 -0.80 19.25 -5.87
C PHE A 42 -1.44 20.12 -4.77
N GLY A 43 -0.67 20.44 -3.71
CA GLY A 43 -1.20 21.17 -2.55
C GLY A 43 -2.19 20.33 -1.74
N LYS A 44 -3.21 20.99 -1.17
CA LYS A 44 -4.28 20.34 -0.42
C LYS A 44 -5.25 19.64 -1.34
N VAL A 45 -5.51 18.38 -1.08
CA VAL A 45 -6.40 17.49 -1.85
C VAL A 45 -7.30 16.70 -0.90
N LYS A 46 -8.42 16.18 -1.39
CA LYS A 46 -9.35 15.41 -0.56
C LYS A 46 -8.99 13.92 -0.56
N ASP A 47 -9.28 13.24 0.54
CA ASP A 47 -9.23 11.77 0.59
C ASP A 47 -10.12 11.18 -0.52
N GLY A 48 -9.57 10.24 -1.28
CA GLY A 48 -10.24 9.59 -2.40
C GLY A 48 -10.01 10.22 -3.77
N ASP A 49 -9.32 11.36 -3.85
CA ASP A 49 -8.98 11.97 -5.13
C ASP A 49 -7.98 11.09 -5.92
N VAL A 50 -8.08 11.16 -7.25
CA VAL A 50 -7.08 10.61 -8.17
C VAL A 50 -6.39 11.75 -8.88
N LEU A 51 -5.14 12.01 -8.49
CA LEU A 51 -4.35 13.12 -8.99
C LEU A 51 -3.66 12.72 -10.29
N LYS A 52 -3.78 13.53 -11.34
CA LYS A 52 -3.17 13.27 -12.64
C LYS A 52 -2.24 14.42 -13.02
N HIS A 53 -1.10 14.06 -13.60
CA HIS A 53 -0.13 15.03 -14.10
C HIS A 53 0.69 14.44 -15.25
N GLU A 54 1.15 15.31 -16.15
CA GLU A 54 2.06 14.96 -17.24
C GLU A 54 3.37 15.72 -17.08
N PHE A 55 4.44 14.99 -16.76
CA PHE A 55 5.79 15.55 -16.81
C PHE A 55 6.28 15.60 -18.26
N VAL A 56 6.46 16.80 -18.80
CA VAL A 56 6.97 17.01 -20.15
C VAL A 56 8.49 17.01 -20.11
N PHE A 57 9.10 16.25 -20.99
CA PHE A 57 10.55 16.26 -21.20
C PHE A 57 10.89 16.50 -22.67
N GLN A 58 12.11 16.95 -22.93
CA GLN A 58 12.68 17.15 -24.26
C GLN A 58 13.95 16.34 -24.37
N ASN A 59 14.18 15.76 -25.54
CA ASN A 59 15.48 15.25 -25.91
C ASN A 59 16.35 16.44 -26.42
N ILE A 60 17.23 16.91 -25.57
CA ILE A 60 18.17 18.00 -25.89
C ILE A 60 19.52 17.47 -26.43
N GLY A 61 19.63 16.17 -26.65
CA GLY A 61 20.78 15.51 -27.26
C GLY A 61 20.72 15.50 -28.78
N ASP A 62 21.66 14.81 -29.39
CA ASP A 62 21.81 14.66 -30.86
C ASP A 62 21.64 13.20 -31.36
N ALA A 63 21.24 12.29 -30.44
CA ALA A 63 20.83 10.91 -30.74
C ALA A 63 19.42 10.64 -30.22
N ASP A 64 18.78 9.56 -30.67
CA ASP A 64 17.46 9.13 -30.19
C ASP A 64 17.49 8.78 -28.70
N LEU A 65 16.60 9.41 -27.94
CA LEU A 65 16.39 9.13 -26.54
C LEU A 65 15.34 8.01 -26.40
N VAL A 66 15.75 6.91 -25.77
CA VAL A 66 14.90 5.75 -25.52
C VAL A 66 14.50 5.73 -24.04
N ILE A 67 13.21 5.73 -23.76
CA ILE A 67 12.69 5.46 -22.42
C ILE A 67 12.58 3.95 -22.25
N GLU A 68 13.46 3.38 -21.44
CA GLU A 68 13.57 1.93 -21.24
C GLU A 68 12.48 1.43 -20.30
N LYS A 69 12.30 2.13 -19.17
CA LYS A 69 11.36 1.74 -18.13
C LYS A 69 10.87 2.94 -17.32
N VAL A 70 9.61 2.89 -16.91
CA VAL A 70 9.05 3.82 -15.92
C VAL A 70 8.56 3.01 -14.74
N ARG A 71 8.99 3.38 -13.53
CA ARG A 71 8.65 2.70 -12.27
C ARG A 71 8.12 3.71 -11.26
N THR A 72 7.31 3.25 -10.33
CA THR A 72 6.81 4.06 -9.22
C THR A 72 7.24 3.47 -7.87
N SER A 73 7.38 4.31 -6.85
CA SER A 73 7.77 3.90 -5.50
C SER A 73 6.69 3.10 -4.76
N CYS A 74 5.47 3.02 -5.29
CA CYS A 74 4.35 2.26 -4.69
C CYS A 74 3.32 1.83 -5.75
N GLY A 75 2.49 0.85 -5.42
CA GLY A 75 1.35 0.45 -6.26
C GLY A 75 0.19 1.46 -6.31
N CYS A 76 0.23 2.52 -5.52
CA CYS A 76 -0.76 3.60 -5.49
C CYS A 76 -0.56 4.65 -6.59
N ALA A 77 0.59 4.63 -7.28
CA ALA A 77 0.88 5.47 -8.42
C ALA A 77 1.12 4.62 -9.67
N ALA A 78 0.58 5.05 -10.79
CA ALA A 78 0.86 4.49 -12.10
C ALA A 78 1.54 5.56 -12.96
N ALA A 79 2.56 5.17 -13.72
CA ALA A 79 3.25 6.08 -14.61
C ALA A 79 3.56 5.40 -15.96
N LEU A 80 3.39 6.14 -17.05
CA LEU A 80 3.59 5.65 -18.42
C LEU A 80 4.20 6.74 -19.30
N ALA A 81 5.17 6.37 -20.12
CA ALA A 81 5.70 7.23 -21.17
C ALA A 81 4.74 7.28 -22.36
N SER A 82 4.55 8.47 -22.96
CA SER A 82 3.75 8.65 -24.17
C SER A 82 4.41 7.97 -25.37
N ASP A 83 5.74 8.08 -25.46
CA ASP A 83 6.57 7.57 -26.54
C ASP A 83 7.78 6.82 -25.97
N LYS A 84 8.08 5.68 -26.55
CA LYS A 84 9.25 4.90 -26.14
C LYS A 84 10.55 5.50 -26.69
N THR A 85 10.51 6.17 -27.84
CA THR A 85 11.66 6.77 -28.50
C THR A 85 11.35 8.21 -28.91
N VAL A 86 12.21 9.15 -28.52
CA VAL A 86 12.05 10.59 -28.79
C VAL A 86 13.28 11.09 -29.54
N ALA A 87 13.06 11.53 -30.78
CA ALA A 87 14.11 12.06 -31.63
C ALA A 87 14.74 13.35 -31.09
N PRO A 88 15.96 13.71 -31.51
CA PRO A 88 16.60 14.98 -31.14
C PRO A 88 15.70 16.20 -31.31
N GLY A 89 15.65 17.06 -30.28
CA GLY A 89 14.83 18.28 -30.24
C GLY A 89 13.32 18.06 -30.01
N ARG A 90 12.83 16.81 -30.01
CA ARG A 90 11.41 16.50 -29.80
C ARG A 90 11.09 16.37 -28.32
N GLU A 91 9.81 16.46 -28.02
CA GLU A 91 9.26 16.32 -26.66
C GLU A 91 8.53 14.99 -26.50
N GLY A 92 8.56 14.47 -25.28
CA GLY A 92 7.77 13.35 -24.80
C GLY A 92 7.14 13.70 -23.46
N LYS A 93 6.30 12.80 -22.94
CA LYS A 93 5.57 12.98 -21.70
C LYS A 93 5.63 11.72 -20.83
N ILE A 94 5.72 11.90 -19.52
CA ILE A 94 5.46 10.83 -18.53
C ILE A 94 4.14 11.18 -17.85
N GLY A 95 3.08 10.45 -18.21
CA GLY A 95 1.78 10.56 -17.56
C GLY A 95 1.79 9.83 -16.23
N VAL A 96 1.35 10.51 -15.16
CA VAL A 96 1.30 9.99 -13.80
C VAL A 96 -0.14 10.07 -13.29
N SER A 97 -0.60 8.98 -12.67
CA SER A 97 -1.87 8.92 -11.93
C SER A 97 -1.57 8.45 -10.51
N PHE A 98 -1.89 9.28 -9.50
CA PHE A 98 -1.65 8.99 -8.09
C PHE A 98 -2.98 8.96 -7.34
N ASP A 99 -3.36 7.80 -6.82
CA ASP A 99 -4.53 7.58 -5.97
C ASP A 99 -4.17 7.90 -4.52
N VAL A 100 -4.81 8.91 -3.94
CA VAL A 100 -4.52 9.34 -2.56
C VAL A 100 -5.40 8.66 -1.51
N ARG A 101 -6.26 7.72 -1.89
CA ARG A 101 -7.02 6.93 -0.91
C ARG A 101 -6.09 6.26 0.09
N SER A 102 -6.46 6.23 1.33
CA SER A 102 -5.66 5.67 2.44
C SER A 102 -4.44 6.48 2.86
N TYR A 103 -4.23 7.66 2.31
CA TYR A 103 -3.25 8.62 2.81
C TYR A 103 -3.91 9.71 3.65
N ALA A 104 -3.14 10.30 4.55
CA ALA A 104 -3.54 11.45 5.37
C ALA A 104 -2.33 12.37 5.57
N GLY A 105 -2.55 13.69 5.50
CA GLY A 105 -1.50 14.67 5.62
C GLY A 105 -0.53 14.68 4.43
N LYS A 106 0.69 15.10 4.68
CA LYS A 106 1.71 15.25 3.62
C LYS A 106 2.21 13.91 3.13
N VAL A 107 2.13 13.70 1.83
CA VAL A 107 2.59 12.49 1.14
C VAL A 107 3.44 12.86 -0.07
N VAL A 108 4.52 12.09 -0.27
CA VAL A 108 5.44 12.22 -1.40
C VAL A 108 5.61 10.87 -2.04
N LYS A 109 5.60 10.83 -3.38
CA LYS A 109 5.87 9.63 -4.17
C LYS A 109 6.85 9.93 -5.28
N TYR A 110 7.64 8.92 -5.62
CA TYR A 110 8.70 9.02 -6.61
C TYR A 110 8.36 8.17 -7.84
N ILE A 111 8.73 8.73 -8.99
CA ILE A 111 8.65 8.08 -10.28
C ILE A 111 10.07 8.02 -10.84
N TYR A 112 10.53 6.83 -11.19
CA TYR A 112 11.85 6.59 -11.75
C TYR A 112 11.73 6.33 -13.23
N VAL A 113 12.46 7.13 -14.03
CA VAL A 113 12.49 7.04 -15.48
C VAL A 113 13.86 6.56 -15.91
N ASP A 114 13.95 5.32 -16.35
CA ASP A 114 15.18 4.74 -16.87
C ASP A 114 15.27 5.02 -18.38
N SER A 115 16.42 5.52 -18.83
CA SER A 115 16.65 5.87 -20.24
C SER A 115 18.09 5.60 -20.66
N ASN A 116 18.34 5.68 -21.96
CA ASN A 116 19.68 5.57 -22.55
C ASN A 116 20.51 6.87 -22.47
N ASP A 117 20.08 7.89 -21.70
CA ASP A 117 20.88 9.08 -21.45
C ASP A 117 22.11 8.72 -20.59
N PRO A 118 23.36 8.80 -21.10
CA PRO A 118 24.53 8.39 -20.34
C PRO A 118 24.86 9.33 -19.17
N ALA A 119 24.34 10.56 -19.17
CA ALA A 119 24.56 11.51 -18.08
C ALA A 119 23.49 11.38 -16.98
N SER A 120 22.33 10.84 -17.30
CA SER A 120 21.20 10.68 -16.38
C SER A 120 20.40 9.43 -16.73
N PRO A 121 20.99 8.23 -16.58
CA PRO A 121 20.33 6.99 -16.98
C PRO A 121 19.09 6.65 -16.16
N ASN A 122 19.01 7.18 -14.96
CA ASN A 122 17.86 7.05 -14.06
C ASN A 122 17.47 8.43 -13.54
N LYS A 123 16.34 8.96 -14.02
CA LYS A 123 15.78 10.24 -13.56
C LYS A 123 14.68 9.98 -12.53
N GLU A 124 14.72 10.76 -11.46
CA GLU A 124 13.71 10.74 -10.42
C GLU A 124 12.77 11.95 -10.57
N LEU A 125 11.47 11.68 -10.62
CA LEU A 125 10.41 12.68 -10.58
C LEU A 125 9.63 12.52 -9.28
N GLN A 126 9.08 13.63 -8.78
CA GLN A 126 8.38 13.64 -7.52
C GLN A 126 6.97 14.19 -7.67
N VAL A 127 5.98 13.51 -7.06
CA VAL A 127 4.65 14.06 -6.83
C VAL A 127 4.41 14.19 -5.32
N ALA A 128 3.85 15.31 -4.90
CA ALA A 128 3.53 15.59 -3.52
C ALA A 128 2.09 16.08 -3.39
N ALA A 129 1.44 15.74 -2.28
CA ALA A 129 0.12 16.24 -1.91
C ALA A 129 -0.01 16.36 -0.39
N ASP A 130 -0.95 17.17 0.08
CA ASP A 130 -1.38 17.27 1.47
C ASP A 130 -2.84 16.81 1.55
N VAL A 131 -3.05 15.56 1.96
CA VAL A 131 -4.37 14.89 1.91
C VAL A 131 -5.19 15.27 3.13
N GLU A 132 -6.25 16.03 2.90
CA GLU A 132 -7.21 16.41 3.93
C GLU A 132 -8.24 15.27 4.09
N VAL A 133 -8.20 14.59 5.25
CA VAL A 133 -9.18 13.58 5.62
C VAL A 133 -10.21 14.25 6.53
N PRO A 134 -11.49 14.28 6.13
CA PRO A 134 -12.53 14.82 7.02
C PRO A 134 -12.65 13.97 8.28
N PRO A 135 -12.99 14.58 9.44
CA PRO A 135 -13.30 13.84 10.65
C PRO A 135 -14.30 12.74 10.37
N ARG A 136 -14.04 11.54 10.87
CA ARG A 136 -14.92 10.39 10.67
C ARG A 136 -14.95 9.46 11.88
N ALA A 137 -16.04 8.72 12.00
CA ALA A 137 -16.11 7.61 12.93
C ALA A 137 -15.20 6.48 12.43
N ARG A 138 -14.50 5.83 13.34
CA ARG A 138 -13.64 4.66 13.04
C ARG A 138 -13.82 3.61 14.10
N ILE A 139 -14.14 2.40 13.66
CA ILE A 139 -14.36 1.27 14.56
C ILE A 139 -13.10 0.42 14.72
N GLU A 140 -12.85 0.01 15.96
CA GLU A 140 -11.93 -1.08 16.27
C GLU A 140 -12.62 -2.09 17.19
N LEU A 141 -12.38 -3.38 16.97
CA LEU A 141 -12.90 -4.48 17.78
C LEU A 141 -11.76 -5.28 18.39
N ILE A 142 -11.84 -5.58 19.68
CA ILE A 142 -10.84 -6.38 20.42
C ILE A 142 -11.55 -7.34 21.36
N PRO A 143 -11.29 -8.66 21.28
CA PRO A 143 -10.62 -9.34 20.19
C PRO A 143 -11.54 -9.50 18.97
N PHE A 144 -10.97 -9.65 17.77
CA PHE A 144 -11.72 -9.98 16.54
C PHE A 144 -11.88 -11.51 16.34
N ASN A 145 -11.21 -12.29 17.17
CA ASN A 145 -11.28 -13.76 17.21
C ASN A 145 -11.39 -14.21 18.66
N LEU A 146 -12.43 -14.96 18.97
CA LEU A 146 -12.76 -15.40 20.32
C LEU A 146 -12.81 -16.93 20.32
N ASP A 147 -11.83 -17.53 21.01
CA ASP A 147 -11.82 -18.96 21.27
C ASP A 147 -12.64 -19.25 22.55
N LEU A 148 -13.74 -19.94 22.37
CA LEU A 148 -14.67 -20.32 23.43
C LEU A 148 -14.22 -21.60 24.13
N GLY A 149 -13.19 -22.27 23.61
CA GLY A 149 -12.68 -23.53 24.15
C GLY A 149 -13.66 -24.68 24.03
N LEU A 150 -13.71 -25.50 25.07
CA LEU A 150 -14.59 -26.66 25.18
C LEU A 150 -15.84 -26.30 25.97
N LEU A 151 -16.99 -26.47 25.36
CA LEU A 151 -18.30 -26.20 25.95
C LEU A 151 -19.11 -27.49 26.05
N LEU A 152 -20.00 -27.58 27.03
CA LEU A 152 -20.93 -28.68 27.16
C LEU A 152 -22.24 -28.42 26.39
N GLU A 153 -22.79 -29.47 25.80
CA GLU A 153 -24.12 -29.44 25.23
C GLU A 153 -25.15 -28.97 26.27
N GLY A 154 -25.90 -27.93 25.92
CA GLY A 154 -26.88 -27.31 26.81
C GLY A 154 -26.34 -26.06 27.57
N ASP A 155 -25.05 -25.78 27.53
CA ASP A 155 -24.52 -24.57 28.11
C ASP A 155 -24.74 -23.35 27.19
N GLU A 156 -25.03 -22.21 27.79
CA GLU A 156 -25.10 -20.94 27.08
C GLU A 156 -23.70 -20.49 26.65
N ILE A 157 -23.55 -20.13 25.37
CA ILE A 157 -22.30 -19.57 24.85
C ILE A 157 -22.21 -18.11 25.31
N LYS A 158 -21.16 -17.77 26.05
CA LYS A 158 -20.90 -16.43 26.58
C LYS A 158 -19.54 -15.94 26.17
N GLY A 159 -19.46 -14.65 25.94
CA GLY A 159 -18.19 -13.98 25.70
C GLY A 159 -18.35 -12.48 25.77
N GLN A 160 -17.23 -11.81 25.63
CA GLN A 160 -17.17 -10.35 25.63
C GLN A 160 -16.16 -9.83 24.61
N PHE A 161 -16.39 -8.64 24.15
CA PHE A 161 -15.50 -7.91 23.26
C PHE A 161 -15.65 -6.41 23.48
N VAL A 162 -14.64 -5.67 23.07
CA VAL A 162 -14.60 -4.21 23.20
C VAL A 162 -14.85 -3.58 21.84
N ILE A 163 -15.74 -2.60 21.78
CA ILE A 163 -15.94 -1.69 20.65
C ILE A 163 -15.26 -0.37 21.01
N SER A 164 -14.23 0.00 20.27
CA SER A 164 -13.52 1.27 20.46
C SER A 164 -13.81 2.22 19.32
N SER A 165 -14.07 3.51 19.65
CA SER A 165 -14.15 4.60 18.69
C SER A 165 -12.78 5.25 18.57
N VAL A 166 -12.02 4.86 17.55
CA VAL A 166 -10.65 5.37 17.30
C VAL A 166 -10.63 6.51 16.28
N GLY A 167 -11.79 7.02 15.89
CA GLY A 167 -11.97 8.19 15.02
C GLY A 167 -12.26 9.45 15.80
N GLU A 168 -12.48 10.54 15.08
CA GLU A 168 -12.75 11.87 15.63
C GLU A 168 -14.24 12.13 15.86
N LEU A 169 -15.13 11.31 15.28
CA LEU A 169 -16.58 11.41 15.45
C LEU A 169 -17.14 10.26 16.28
N GLU A 170 -18.33 10.51 16.85
CA GLU A 170 -19.09 9.48 17.56
C GLU A 170 -19.32 8.24 16.69
N LEU A 171 -18.94 7.09 17.20
CA LEU A 171 -19.21 5.81 16.58
C LEU A 171 -20.61 5.32 17.01
N LYS A 172 -21.40 4.89 16.03
CA LYS A 172 -22.67 4.18 16.23
C LYS A 172 -22.48 2.75 15.75
N ALA A 173 -22.70 1.77 16.61
CA ALA A 173 -22.48 0.37 16.32
C ALA A 173 -23.71 -0.47 16.63
N GLU A 174 -23.98 -1.47 15.79
CA GLU A 174 -25.05 -2.44 15.93
C GLU A 174 -24.49 -3.85 15.78
N CYS A 175 -24.65 -4.69 16.80
CA CYS A 175 -24.22 -6.07 16.77
C CYS A 175 -25.35 -6.95 16.19
N VAL A 176 -25.01 -7.77 15.20
CA VAL A 176 -25.97 -8.62 14.47
C VAL A 176 -25.53 -10.06 14.54
N HIS A 177 -26.34 -10.88 15.19
CA HIS A 177 -26.27 -12.34 15.19
C HIS A 177 -27.69 -12.88 15.41
N ARG A 178 -28.03 -13.97 14.76
CA ARG A 178 -29.41 -14.52 14.75
C ARG A 178 -29.99 -14.74 16.16
N ASP A 179 -29.20 -15.30 17.06
CA ASP A 179 -29.68 -15.80 18.36
C ASP A 179 -29.01 -15.10 19.55
N ALA A 180 -28.04 -14.20 19.33
CA ALA A 180 -27.32 -13.57 20.41
C ALA A 180 -28.10 -12.43 21.07
N LYS A 181 -28.01 -12.36 22.39
CA LYS A 181 -28.42 -11.21 23.19
C LYS A 181 -27.19 -10.47 23.67
N TYR A 182 -27.26 -9.14 23.71
CA TYR A 182 -26.12 -8.28 24.03
C TYR A 182 -26.38 -7.47 25.29
N TYR A 183 -25.31 -7.26 26.06
CA TYR A 183 -25.37 -6.55 27.32
C TYR A 183 -24.18 -5.58 27.44
N VAL A 184 -24.41 -4.44 28.08
CA VAL A 184 -23.36 -3.48 28.47
C VAL A 184 -23.53 -3.23 29.96
N LYS A 185 -22.48 -3.49 30.74
CA LYS A 185 -22.52 -3.40 32.22
C LYS A 185 -23.71 -4.20 32.82
N GLY A 186 -23.93 -5.40 32.28
CA GLY A 186 -25.00 -6.31 32.71
C GLY A 186 -26.43 -5.90 32.32
N LYS A 187 -26.64 -4.79 31.60
CA LYS A 187 -27.95 -4.34 31.13
C LYS A 187 -28.12 -4.68 29.65
N PRO A 188 -29.33 -5.12 29.22
CA PRO A 188 -29.63 -5.36 27.81
C PRO A 188 -29.35 -4.10 26.97
N VAL A 189 -28.78 -4.30 25.77
CA VAL A 189 -28.41 -3.22 24.85
C VAL A 189 -29.59 -2.80 24.00
N ASN A 190 -29.80 -1.47 23.89
CA ASN A 190 -30.61 -0.87 22.85
C ASN A 190 -29.68 -0.35 21.74
N PHE A 191 -29.88 -0.86 20.53
CA PHE A 191 -29.07 -0.43 19.38
C PHE A 191 -29.56 0.89 18.77
N PRO A 192 -28.67 1.70 18.16
CA PRO A 192 -27.22 1.51 18.10
C PRO A 192 -26.52 1.88 19.43
N ILE A 193 -25.47 1.13 19.77
CA ILE A 193 -24.53 1.55 20.81
C ILE A 193 -23.81 2.80 20.32
N ARG A 194 -23.75 3.84 21.14
CA ARG A 194 -23.04 5.09 20.87
C ARG A 194 -21.76 5.14 21.67
N VAL A 195 -20.63 5.29 20.97
CA VAL A 195 -19.30 5.37 21.59
C VAL A 195 -18.69 6.70 21.21
N ALA A 196 -18.48 7.58 22.18
CA ALA A 196 -17.85 8.88 21.93
C ALA A 196 -16.44 8.70 21.37
N ALA A 197 -15.97 9.68 20.59
CA ALA A 197 -14.62 9.69 20.03
C ALA A 197 -13.54 9.44 21.11
N GLY A 198 -12.62 8.53 20.83
CA GLY A 198 -11.54 8.13 21.76
C GLY A 198 -12.01 7.32 22.98
N LYS A 199 -13.26 6.84 22.99
CA LYS A 199 -13.81 5.99 24.07
C LYS A 199 -14.07 4.58 23.56
N GLU A 200 -14.29 3.69 24.53
CA GLU A 200 -14.58 2.29 24.30
C GLU A 200 -15.75 1.82 25.15
N VAL A 201 -16.37 0.72 24.73
CA VAL A 201 -17.43 0.05 25.47
C VAL A 201 -17.23 -1.46 25.38
N GLU A 202 -17.29 -2.12 26.53
CA GLU A 202 -17.28 -3.57 26.62
C GLU A 202 -18.71 -4.09 26.40
N VAL A 203 -18.85 -5.04 25.48
CA VAL A 203 -20.11 -5.68 25.12
C VAL A 203 -20.02 -7.16 25.46
N GLU A 204 -20.88 -7.61 26.35
CA GLU A 204 -21.09 -9.04 26.60
C GLU A 204 -22.12 -9.57 25.61
N PHE A 205 -21.94 -10.80 25.14
CA PHE A 205 -22.95 -11.51 24.36
C PHE A 205 -23.29 -12.85 25.00
N ARG A 206 -24.51 -13.29 24.75
CA ARG A 206 -25.03 -14.59 25.18
C ARG A 206 -25.83 -15.19 24.04
N ILE A 207 -25.45 -16.40 23.64
CA ILE A 207 -26.18 -17.21 22.67
C ILE A 207 -26.81 -18.36 23.42
N PRO A 208 -28.13 -18.57 23.29
CA PRO A 208 -28.84 -19.67 23.99
C PRO A 208 -28.20 -21.01 23.74
N ALA A 209 -28.42 -21.93 24.70
CA ALA A 209 -27.99 -23.31 24.58
C ALA A 209 -28.48 -23.92 23.26
N GLU A 210 -27.59 -24.54 22.54
CA GLU A 210 -27.91 -25.30 21.32
C GLU A 210 -27.76 -26.80 21.53
N THR A 211 -28.57 -27.56 20.81
CA THR A 211 -28.49 -29.04 20.78
C THR A 211 -27.41 -29.55 19.81
N ARG A 212 -26.67 -28.62 19.17
CA ARG A 212 -25.59 -28.96 18.23
C ARG A 212 -24.40 -29.57 18.97
N ARG A 213 -23.69 -30.44 18.26
CA ARG A 213 -22.44 -31.06 18.70
C ARG A 213 -21.34 -30.73 17.70
N GLY A 214 -20.11 -30.68 18.18
CA GLY A 214 -18.94 -30.48 17.33
C GLY A 214 -18.45 -29.06 17.30
N MET A 215 -17.83 -28.66 16.19
CA MET A 215 -17.14 -27.40 16.06
C MET A 215 -18.09 -26.22 15.91
N ILE A 216 -17.87 -25.21 16.74
CA ILE A 216 -18.50 -23.89 16.60
C ILE A 216 -17.64 -23.06 15.66
N ARG A 217 -18.28 -22.48 14.63
CA ARG A 217 -17.68 -21.53 13.67
C ARG A 217 -18.75 -20.52 13.30
N GLU A 218 -18.80 -19.44 14.04
CA GLU A 218 -19.84 -18.43 13.89
C GLU A 218 -19.24 -17.02 13.87
N TYR A 219 -20.03 -16.05 13.42
CA TYR A 219 -19.61 -14.65 13.34
C TYR A 219 -20.66 -13.75 13.98
N ILE A 220 -20.21 -12.87 14.85
CA ILE A 220 -20.99 -11.69 15.22
C ILE A 220 -20.57 -10.59 14.27
N LEU A 221 -21.52 -10.07 13.49
CA LEU A 221 -21.29 -8.90 12.65
C LEU A 221 -21.53 -7.63 13.46
N VAL A 222 -20.67 -6.66 13.32
CA VAL A 222 -20.84 -5.33 13.93
C VAL A 222 -20.91 -4.32 12.78
N LYS A 223 -22.10 -3.78 12.55
CA LYS A 223 -22.36 -2.71 11.60
C LYS A 223 -22.08 -1.37 12.27
N SER A 224 -21.54 -0.41 11.55
CA SER A 224 -21.22 0.90 12.11
C SER A 224 -21.35 2.03 11.09
N ASN A 225 -21.24 3.27 11.57
CA ASN A 225 -21.15 4.47 10.73
C ASN A 225 -19.70 4.81 10.31
N ASP A 226 -18.75 3.87 10.45
CA ASP A 226 -17.42 3.99 9.85
C ASP A 226 -17.54 3.88 8.33
N PRO A 227 -17.22 4.93 7.55
CA PRO A 227 -17.41 4.91 6.09
C PRO A 227 -16.47 3.96 5.35
N VAL A 228 -15.37 3.52 6.00
CA VAL A 228 -14.38 2.63 5.41
C VAL A 228 -14.63 1.18 5.81
N ARG A 229 -15.01 0.96 7.08
CA ARG A 229 -15.30 -0.37 7.64
C ARG A 229 -16.71 -0.39 8.23
N SER A 230 -17.71 -0.20 7.38
CA SER A 230 -19.11 -0.16 7.79
C SER A 230 -19.61 -1.47 8.43
N THR A 231 -18.94 -2.58 8.15
CA THR A 231 -19.19 -3.89 8.77
C THR A 231 -17.86 -4.55 9.10
N VAL A 232 -17.71 -4.94 10.35
CA VAL A 232 -16.59 -5.75 10.86
C VAL A 232 -17.16 -6.98 11.56
N SER A 233 -16.36 -8.03 11.75
CA SER A 233 -16.83 -9.28 12.34
C SER A 233 -15.94 -9.74 13.48
N ILE A 234 -16.57 -10.43 14.43
CA ILE A 234 -15.90 -11.20 15.46
C ILE A 234 -16.13 -12.67 15.13
N TYR A 235 -15.06 -13.41 14.98
CA TYR A 235 -15.12 -14.85 14.75
C TYR A 235 -15.18 -15.59 16.08
N LEU A 236 -16.17 -16.49 16.21
CA LEU A 236 -16.33 -17.36 17.37
C LEU A 236 -15.90 -18.76 16.98
N SER A 237 -14.98 -19.34 17.73
CA SER A 237 -14.54 -20.72 17.58
C SER A 237 -14.66 -21.48 18.90
N GLY A 238 -14.93 -22.76 18.83
CA GLY A 238 -15.03 -23.61 20.01
C GLY A 238 -15.48 -25.02 19.65
N PHE A 239 -15.65 -25.88 20.65
CA PHE A 239 -16.08 -27.24 20.45
C PHE A 239 -17.13 -27.64 21.51
N LEU A 240 -18.33 -28.07 21.04
CA LEU A 240 -19.41 -28.54 21.89
C LEU A 240 -19.36 -30.06 22.02
N ILE A 241 -19.31 -30.57 23.25
CA ILE A 241 -19.32 -32.00 23.55
C ILE A 241 -20.48 -32.36 24.49
N SER A 242 -20.96 -33.60 24.40
CA SER A 242 -21.90 -34.13 25.38
C SER A 242 -21.22 -34.46 26.72
N ARG A 243 -22.02 -34.54 27.78
CA ARG A 243 -21.51 -34.99 29.10
C ARG A 243 -20.94 -36.40 29.03
N GLU A 244 -21.46 -37.25 28.14
CA GLU A 244 -20.94 -38.61 27.95
C GLU A 244 -19.57 -38.62 27.30
N GLN A 245 -19.39 -37.81 26.24
CA GLN A 245 -18.10 -37.66 25.59
C GLN A 245 -17.04 -37.06 26.56
N LEU A 246 -17.44 -36.14 27.42
CA LEU A 246 -16.53 -35.59 28.44
C LEU A 246 -16.15 -36.70 29.45
N LYS A 247 -17.08 -37.50 29.95
CA LYS A 247 -16.81 -38.61 30.86
C LYS A 247 -15.89 -39.67 30.21
N ASP A 248 -16.08 -39.94 28.91
CA ASP A 248 -15.26 -40.90 28.19
C ASP A 248 -13.83 -40.36 28.01
N LEU A 249 -13.68 -39.06 27.70
CA LEU A 249 -12.42 -38.39 27.66
C LEU A 249 -11.66 -38.51 28.99
N PHE A 250 -12.31 -38.22 30.12
CA PHE A 250 -11.72 -38.34 31.44
C PHE A 250 -11.35 -39.81 31.78
N ARG A 251 -12.12 -40.79 31.38
CA ARG A 251 -11.77 -42.22 31.59
C ARG A 251 -10.49 -42.58 30.82
N ARG A 252 -10.39 -42.17 29.57
CA ARG A 252 -9.22 -42.50 28.72
C ARG A 252 -7.94 -41.87 29.24
N TYR A 253 -8.01 -40.66 29.78
CA TYR A 253 -6.83 -39.89 30.22
C TYR A 253 -6.67 -39.85 31.74
N LYS A 254 -7.41 -40.68 32.48
CA LYS A 254 -7.33 -40.73 33.96
C LYS A 254 -5.91 -41.04 34.48
N SER A 255 -5.14 -41.77 33.73
CA SER A 255 -3.73 -42.09 34.08
C SER A 255 -2.81 -40.88 33.95
N ILE A 256 -3.10 -39.97 33.04
CA ILE A 256 -2.28 -38.77 32.78
C ILE A 256 -2.58 -37.64 33.79
N LEU A 257 -3.78 -37.64 34.39
CA LEU A 257 -4.22 -36.63 35.36
C LEU A 257 -3.89 -37.02 36.82
N LYS A 258 -3.14 -38.08 37.05
CA LYS A 258 -2.74 -38.56 38.38
C LYS A 258 -1.33 -38.16 38.77
N ASP A 259 -0.54 -37.57 37.89
CA ASP A 259 0.76 -36.96 38.13
C ASP A 259 0.60 -35.44 38.24
#